data_4e9f0a242e2381109238b8771f52ed78
#
_entry.id   4e9f0a242e2381109238b8771f52ed78
#
_cell.length_a   1.000
_cell.length_b   1.000
_cell.length_c   1.000
_cell.angle_alpha   90.00
_cell.angle_beta   90.00
_cell.angle_gamma   90.00
#
_symmetry.space_group_name_H-M   'P 1'
#
loop_
_entity.id
_entity.type
_entity.pdbx_description
1 polymer ?
#
loop_
_entity_poly.entity_id
_entity_poly.type
_entity_poly.pdbx_seq_one_letter_code
_entity_poly.pdbx_strand_id
1 'polypeptide(L)'
;SPDGFPAFSGGGCLSARDLARFGLLFARSGTDISGKPFANAPFIAHSLSRDAPKLTPPKDWLRYSNHMMTDGRFLGHAGYGGQFLMVDTRSGTSCAFLSVLENEAGYDDAYMGLVAQTLRELCDR
;
A
#
# COMPACT_ATOMS: atom_id res chain seq x y z
N SER A 1 -19.23 -1.64 -11.67
CA SER A 1 -19.75 -0.36 -12.20
C SER A 1 -21.07 -0.60 -12.96
N PRO A 2 -21.91 0.42 -13.18
CA PRO A 2 -23.19 0.27 -13.88
C PRO A 2 -23.07 -0.25 -15.33
N ASP A 3 -21.91 -0.12 -15.93
CA ASP A 3 -21.58 -0.58 -17.28
C ASP A 3 -21.04 -2.02 -17.32
N GLY A 4 -20.99 -2.72 -16.18
CA GLY A 4 -20.50 -4.11 -16.08
C GLY A 4 -18.98 -4.26 -16.05
N PHE A 5 -18.22 -3.16 -16.14
CA PHE A 5 -16.74 -3.23 -16.03
C PHE A 5 -16.29 -3.11 -14.57
N PRO A 6 -15.23 -3.83 -14.18
CA PRO A 6 -14.65 -3.67 -12.85
C PRO A 6 -14.15 -2.24 -12.62
N ALA A 7 -14.41 -1.68 -11.43
CA ALA A 7 -13.84 -0.40 -11.02
C ALA A 7 -12.44 -0.63 -10.46
N PHE A 8 -11.41 -0.37 -11.24
CA PHE A 8 -10.01 -0.56 -10.80
C PHE A 8 -9.47 0.57 -9.93
N SER A 9 -10.15 1.71 -9.91
CA SER A 9 -9.74 2.89 -9.12
C SER A 9 -10.30 2.91 -7.69
N GLY A 10 -11.22 2.00 -7.36
CA GLY A 10 -11.85 1.97 -6.04
C GLY A 10 -12.98 0.97 -5.96
N GLY A 11 -13.65 0.93 -4.80
CA GLY A 11 -14.81 0.06 -4.58
C GLY A 11 -14.48 -1.41 -4.34
N GLY A 12 -13.23 -1.75 -4.09
CA GLY A 12 -12.84 -3.10 -3.68
C GLY A 12 -13.38 -3.42 -2.27
N CYS A 13 -14.08 -4.54 -2.13
CA CYS A 13 -14.61 -5.01 -0.85
C CYS A 13 -13.72 -6.13 -0.32
N LEU A 14 -12.75 -5.78 0.52
CA LEU A 14 -11.82 -6.73 1.14
C LEU A 14 -11.88 -6.62 2.65
N SER A 15 -11.70 -7.72 3.35
CA SER A 15 -11.38 -7.67 4.77
C SER A 15 -9.95 -7.15 4.99
N ALA A 16 -9.63 -6.61 6.18
CA ALA A 16 -8.26 -6.21 6.51
C ALA A 16 -7.29 -7.39 6.36
N ARG A 17 -7.73 -8.59 6.71
CA ARG A 17 -6.93 -9.83 6.56
C ARG A 17 -6.63 -10.13 5.08
N ASP A 18 -7.60 -9.98 4.19
CA ASP A 18 -7.39 -10.27 2.77
C ASP A 18 -6.56 -9.20 2.10
N LEU A 19 -6.72 -7.93 2.51
CA LEU A 19 -5.86 -6.85 2.07
C LEU A 19 -4.41 -7.06 2.52
N ALA A 20 -4.19 -7.49 3.77
CA ALA A 20 -2.85 -7.83 4.25
C ALA A 20 -2.27 -9.04 3.51
N ARG A 21 -3.07 -10.07 3.21
CA ARG A 21 -2.63 -11.21 2.37
C ARG A 21 -2.25 -10.78 0.95
N PHE A 22 -3.01 -9.87 0.36
CA PHE A 22 -2.63 -9.28 -0.93
C PHE A 22 -1.28 -8.58 -0.84
N GLY A 23 -1.03 -7.84 0.24
CA GLY A 23 0.27 -7.21 0.49
C GLY A 23 1.43 -8.20 0.58
N LEU A 24 1.21 -9.44 1.03
CA LEU A 24 2.27 -10.46 1.08
C LEU A 24 2.83 -10.83 -0.30
N LEU A 25 2.07 -10.64 -1.39
CA LEU A 25 2.60 -10.81 -2.75
C LEU A 25 3.77 -9.86 -3.01
N PHE A 26 3.63 -8.61 -2.57
CA PHE A 26 4.69 -7.61 -2.70
C PHE A 26 5.85 -7.89 -1.74
N ALA A 27 5.55 -8.25 -0.49
CA ALA A 27 6.57 -8.59 0.51
C ALA A 27 7.44 -9.78 0.08
N ARG A 28 6.87 -10.69 -0.71
CA ARG A 28 7.54 -11.89 -1.25
C ARG A 28 8.02 -11.72 -2.68
N SER A 29 8.16 -10.48 -3.15
CA SER A 29 8.64 -10.19 -4.50
C SER A 29 7.85 -10.89 -5.61
N GLY A 30 6.54 -11.01 -5.42
CA GLY A 30 5.64 -11.60 -6.42
C GLY A 30 5.48 -13.11 -6.36
N THR A 31 5.92 -13.76 -5.29
CA THR A 31 5.68 -15.21 -5.10
C THR A 31 4.50 -15.48 -4.18
N ASP A 32 3.83 -16.59 -4.39
CA ASP A 32 2.79 -17.09 -3.50
C ASP A 32 3.40 -17.74 -2.22
N ILE A 33 2.54 -18.28 -1.36
CA ILE A 33 2.95 -18.92 -0.11
C ILE A 33 3.82 -20.18 -0.34
N SER A 34 3.73 -20.82 -1.51
CA SER A 34 4.55 -21.96 -1.87
C SER A 34 5.87 -21.59 -2.54
N GLY A 35 6.11 -20.29 -2.76
CA GLY A 35 7.27 -19.79 -3.49
C GLY A 35 7.09 -19.80 -5.01
N LYS A 36 5.90 -20.13 -5.51
CA LYS A 36 5.61 -20.13 -6.95
C LYS A 36 5.46 -18.69 -7.43
N PRO A 37 6.08 -18.31 -8.57
CA PRO A 37 5.87 -17.00 -9.17
C PRO A 37 4.39 -16.76 -9.50
N PHE A 38 3.86 -15.62 -9.04
CA PHE A 38 2.49 -15.19 -9.26
C PHE A 38 2.43 -13.81 -9.91
N ALA A 39 3.34 -12.92 -9.53
CA ALA A 39 3.43 -11.57 -10.05
C ALA A 39 4.85 -11.25 -10.56
N ASN A 40 4.97 -10.16 -11.30
CA ASN A 40 6.23 -9.74 -11.91
C ASN A 40 7.17 -9.12 -10.87
N ALA A 41 8.19 -9.85 -10.43
CA ALA A 41 9.17 -9.38 -9.44
C ALA A 41 9.92 -8.11 -9.88
N PRO A 42 10.39 -7.96 -11.12
CA PRO A 42 10.97 -6.70 -11.60
C PRO A 42 10.02 -5.50 -11.49
N PHE A 43 8.73 -5.68 -11.76
CA PHE A 43 7.73 -4.63 -11.60
C PHE A 43 7.60 -4.18 -10.13
N ILE A 44 7.58 -5.14 -9.21
CA ILE A 44 7.52 -4.86 -7.77
C ILE A 44 8.79 -4.12 -7.32
N ALA A 45 9.96 -4.57 -7.75
CA ALA A 45 11.22 -3.91 -7.45
C ALA A 45 11.26 -2.47 -8.00
N HIS A 46 10.75 -2.26 -9.23
CA HIS A 46 10.65 -0.94 -9.82
C HIS A 46 9.70 -0.02 -9.04
N SER A 47 8.64 -0.58 -8.42
CA SER A 47 7.71 0.21 -7.60
C SER A 47 8.35 0.78 -6.33
N LEU A 48 9.50 0.23 -5.90
CA LEU A 48 10.32 0.76 -4.80
C LEU A 48 11.39 1.76 -5.28
N SER A 49 11.48 1.99 -6.59
CA SER A 49 12.52 2.85 -7.18
C SER A 49 12.47 4.28 -6.65
N ARG A 50 13.66 4.82 -6.41
CA ARG A 50 13.84 6.22 -6.06
C ARG A 50 13.70 7.17 -7.25
N ASP A 51 13.55 6.65 -8.46
CA ASP A 51 13.38 7.44 -9.67
C ASP A 51 11.93 7.89 -9.90
N ALA A 52 10.98 7.31 -9.15
CA ALA A 52 9.59 7.72 -9.19
C ALA A 52 9.41 9.18 -8.74
N PRO A 53 8.41 9.90 -9.29
CA PRO A 53 8.13 11.26 -8.88
C PRO A 53 7.75 11.33 -7.40
N LYS A 54 8.23 12.38 -6.74
CA LYS A 54 7.82 12.71 -5.37
C LYS A 54 6.40 13.25 -5.36
N LEU A 55 5.70 12.98 -4.27
CA LEU A 55 4.47 13.70 -3.96
C LEU A 55 4.78 15.16 -3.60
N THR A 56 3.74 15.99 -3.64
CA THR A 56 3.85 17.38 -3.21
C THR A 56 3.98 17.52 -1.69
N PRO A 57 4.65 18.55 -1.18
CA PRO A 57 4.67 18.83 0.25
C PRO A 57 3.24 18.90 0.86
N PRO A 58 3.08 18.43 2.09
CA PRO A 58 4.09 17.94 3.04
C PRO A 58 4.45 16.45 2.87
N LYS A 59 4.02 15.80 1.81
CA LYS A 59 4.24 14.36 1.54
C LYS A 59 5.44 14.10 0.62
N ASP A 60 6.32 15.06 0.41
CA ASP A 60 7.48 14.99 -0.50
C ASP A 60 8.56 14.00 -0.07
N TRP A 61 8.42 13.39 1.09
CA TRP A 61 9.18 12.22 1.53
C TRP A 61 8.69 10.90 0.89
N LEU A 62 7.48 10.90 0.31
CA LEU A 62 6.90 9.79 -0.45
C LEU A 62 7.07 10.00 -1.95
N ARG A 63 7.15 8.88 -2.65
CA ARG A 63 7.10 8.77 -4.10
C ARG A 63 5.88 7.99 -4.52
N TYR A 64 5.43 8.21 -5.73
CA TYR A 64 4.30 7.49 -6.30
C TYR A 64 4.73 6.81 -7.60
N SER A 65 4.64 5.49 -7.65
CA SER A 65 5.00 4.69 -8.82
C SER A 65 4.09 3.47 -8.91
N ASN A 66 3.65 3.15 -10.13
CA ASN A 66 2.87 1.94 -10.40
C ASN A 66 1.64 1.77 -9.49
N HIS A 67 0.92 2.86 -9.25
CA HIS A 67 -0.21 2.93 -8.31
C HIS A 67 0.13 2.61 -6.85
N MET A 68 1.40 2.72 -6.47
CA MET A 68 1.85 2.51 -5.10
C MET A 68 2.63 3.71 -4.59
N MET A 69 2.52 3.98 -3.30
CA MET A 69 3.36 4.95 -2.58
C MET A 69 4.55 4.22 -1.98
N THR A 70 5.70 4.87 -1.99
CA THR A 70 6.92 4.33 -1.39
C THR A 70 7.81 5.42 -0.83
N ASP A 71 8.58 5.11 0.20
CA ASP A 71 9.71 5.89 0.69
C ASP A 71 11.07 5.25 0.32
N GLY A 72 11.02 4.19 -0.49
CA GLY A 72 12.17 3.37 -0.89
C GLY A 72 12.38 2.11 -0.04
N ARG A 73 11.67 1.96 1.08
CA ARG A 73 11.64 0.74 1.91
C ARG A 73 10.25 0.11 1.94
N PHE A 74 9.26 0.92 2.30
CA PHE A 74 7.88 0.50 2.37
C PHE A 74 7.18 0.71 1.03
N LEU A 75 6.28 -0.19 0.71
CA LEU A 75 5.40 -0.11 -0.43
C LEU A 75 3.96 -0.18 0.08
N GLY A 76 3.09 0.68 -0.42
CA GLY A 76 1.70 0.66 0.04
C GLY A 76 0.82 1.66 -0.67
N HIS A 77 -0.36 1.84 -0.15
CA HIS A 77 -1.32 2.83 -0.63
C HIS A 77 -2.27 3.27 0.47
N ALA A 78 -2.74 4.50 0.37
CA ALA A 78 -3.83 5.03 1.16
C ALA A 78 -5.08 5.15 0.30
N GLY A 79 -6.22 4.73 0.84
CA GLY A 79 -7.52 4.81 0.17
C GLY A 79 -8.46 5.78 0.86
N TYR A 80 -9.49 6.20 0.13
CA TYR A 80 -10.56 7.04 0.66
C TYR A 80 -11.18 6.43 1.93
N GLY A 81 -11.50 7.28 2.90
CA GLY A 81 -12.05 6.83 4.18
C GLY A 81 -11.01 6.26 5.15
N GLY A 82 -9.71 6.47 4.89
CA GLY A 82 -8.64 6.08 5.81
C GLY A 82 -8.25 4.60 5.72
N GLN A 83 -8.33 4.01 4.54
CA GLN A 83 -7.84 2.66 4.28
C GLN A 83 -6.33 2.72 4.02
N PHE A 84 -5.57 1.79 4.57
CA PHE A 84 -4.13 1.72 4.37
C PHE A 84 -3.66 0.29 4.16
N LEU A 85 -2.74 0.13 3.22
CA LEU A 85 -1.89 -1.03 3.08
C LEU A 85 -0.44 -0.58 3.20
N MET A 86 0.34 -1.28 4.00
CA MET A 86 1.79 -1.07 4.09
C MET A 86 2.51 -2.41 4.07
N VAL A 87 3.52 -2.49 3.24
CA VAL A 87 4.34 -3.68 3.03
C VAL A 87 5.79 -3.30 3.27
N ASP A 88 6.45 -4.02 4.15
CA ASP A 88 7.90 -3.97 4.27
C ASP A 88 8.52 -5.16 3.54
N THR A 89 9.15 -4.89 2.40
CA THR A 89 9.79 -5.92 1.59
C THR A 89 11.07 -6.47 2.22
N ARG A 90 11.62 -5.79 3.21
CA ARG A 90 12.81 -6.23 3.93
C ARG A 90 12.48 -7.28 5.00
N SER A 91 11.46 -7.02 5.81
CA SER A 91 11.01 -7.96 6.84
C SER A 91 10.05 -9.03 6.30
N GLY A 92 9.50 -8.82 5.11
CA GLY A 92 8.46 -9.68 4.55
C GLY A 92 7.09 -9.51 5.22
N THR A 93 6.87 -8.38 5.90
CA THR A 93 5.66 -8.08 6.65
C THR A 93 4.68 -7.28 5.82
N SER A 94 3.40 -7.57 5.97
CA SER A 94 2.31 -6.79 5.39
C SER A 94 1.31 -6.42 6.47
N CYS A 95 0.98 -5.14 6.55
CA CYS A 95 0.02 -4.58 7.49
C CYS A 95 -1.11 -3.89 6.73
N ALA A 96 -2.35 -4.11 7.16
CA ALA A 96 -3.52 -3.42 6.63
C ALA A 96 -4.30 -2.77 7.76
N PHE A 97 -4.76 -1.56 7.53
CA PHE A 97 -5.64 -0.83 8.42
C PHE A 97 -6.87 -0.38 7.64
N LEU A 98 -8.04 -0.74 8.12
CA LEU A 98 -9.31 -0.32 7.55
C LEU A 98 -10.04 0.55 8.56
N SER A 99 -10.55 1.68 8.10
CA SER A 99 -11.42 2.55 8.87
C SER A 99 -12.62 3.00 8.05
N VAL A 100 -13.60 3.55 8.73
CA VAL A 100 -14.76 4.18 8.11
C VAL A 100 -14.77 5.62 8.58
N LEU A 101 -13.99 6.46 7.92
CA LEU A 101 -14.01 7.89 8.16
C LEU A 101 -14.98 8.56 7.20
N GLU A 102 -15.82 9.43 7.74
CA GLU A 102 -16.64 10.29 6.93
C GLU A 102 -15.78 11.37 6.27
N ASN A 103 -16.13 11.73 5.04
CA ASN A 103 -15.57 12.84 4.30
C ASN A 103 -14.05 12.77 4.05
N GLU A 104 -13.42 13.92 4.04
CA GLU A 104 -12.03 14.12 3.64
C GLU A 104 -11.00 13.78 4.73
N ALA A 105 -11.42 13.34 5.92
CA ALA A 105 -10.51 13.07 7.02
C ALA A 105 -9.45 12.01 6.68
N GLY A 106 -9.74 11.09 5.76
CA GLY A 106 -8.76 10.12 5.24
C GLY A 106 -7.63 10.73 4.42
N TYR A 107 -7.73 12.00 4.05
CA TYR A 107 -6.68 12.78 3.37
C TYR A 107 -5.96 13.76 4.30
N ASP A 108 -6.37 13.83 5.57
CA ASP A 108 -5.67 14.63 6.57
C ASP A 108 -4.23 14.12 6.74
N ASP A 109 -3.27 15.00 6.53
CA ASP A 109 -1.86 14.62 6.52
C ASP A 109 -1.35 14.20 7.90
N ALA A 110 -1.90 14.77 8.98
CA ALA A 110 -1.54 14.37 10.34
C ALA A 110 -2.07 12.98 10.66
N TYR A 111 -3.31 12.68 10.27
CA TYR A 111 -3.90 11.36 10.40
C TYR A 111 -3.14 10.31 9.58
N MET A 112 -2.88 10.60 8.30
CA MET A 112 -2.10 9.72 7.43
C MET A 112 -0.70 9.46 7.99
N GLY A 113 -0.05 10.49 8.51
CA GLY A 113 1.26 10.38 9.16
C GLY A 113 1.24 9.46 10.36
N LEU A 114 0.25 9.61 11.23
CA LEU A 114 0.07 8.77 12.43
C LEU A 114 -0.16 7.30 12.06
N VAL A 115 -1.05 7.01 11.12
CA VAL A 115 -1.32 5.63 10.66
C VAL A 115 -0.07 5.02 10.02
N ALA A 116 0.61 5.75 9.14
CA ALA A 116 1.83 5.29 8.49
C ALA A 116 2.94 4.99 9.52
N GLN A 117 3.12 5.83 10.53
CA GLN A 117 4.08 5.60 11.60
C GLN A 117 3.72 4.34 12.40
N THR A 118 2.47 4.19 12.79
CA THR A 118 1.99 3.01 13.54
C THR A 118 2.22 1.72 12.75
N LEU A 119 1.89 1.72 11.46
CA LEU A 119 2.11 0.55 10.60
C LEU A 119 3.60 0.22 10.42
N ARG A 120 4.47 1.23 10.35
CA ARG A 120 5.93 1.02 10.33
C ARG A 120 6.42 0.35 11.60
N GLU A 121 5.99 0.83 12.76
CA GLU A 121 6.35 0.25 14.05
C GLU A 121 5.89 -1.22 14.18
N LEU A 122 4.73 -1.55 13.58
CA LEU A 122 4.26 -2.92 13.51
C LEU A 122 5.12 -3.80 12.59
N CYS A 123 5.62 -3.25 11.48
CA CYS A 123 6.49 -3.96 10.56
C CYS A 123 7.91 -4.20 11.12
N ASP A 124 8.34 -3.39 12.08
CA ASP A 124 9.67 -3.48 12.70
C ASP A 124 9.72 -4.46 13.90
N ARG A 125 8.60 -5.06 14.27
CA ARG A 125 8.52 -6.08 15.35
C ARG A 125 8.79 -7.48 14.83
#